data_4dd8b7cae0d6ce179bc090e57dbbccd9
#
_entry.id   4dd8b7cae0d6ce179bc090e57dbbccd9
#
_cell.length_a   1.000
_cell.length_b   1.000
_cell.length_c   1.000
_cell.angle_alpha   90.00
_cell.angle_beta   90.00
_cell.angle_gamma   90.00
#
_symmetry.space_group_name_H-M   'P 1'
#
loop_
_entity.id
_entity.type
_entity.pdbx_description
1 polymer ?
#
loop_
_entity_poly.entity_id
_entity_poly.type
_entity_poly.pdbx_seq_one_letter_code
_entity_poly.pdbx_strand_id
1 'polypeptide(L)'
;LKIFLNNAKAKYEAGMNDLVHRPSISFTEFIDFSIVKQLPKLKLFTSLTAEINSLFKSEAARKLLEFPAYFLGALPKDTPALYSLMNYADLSLGTWYPQGGMHQIIKGMVSLAEELGVCFEYNAEVEKILVDKNGHAYGVSVNGTTHEADLIVAGADYHHVESKLLEPAWR
;
A
#
# COMPACT_ATOMS: atom_id res chain seq x y z
N LEU A 1 15.17 -17.53 -16.95
CA LEU A 1 14.98 -16.80 -15.73
C LEU A 1 15.57 -15.37 -15.82
N LYS A 2 16.84 -15.18 -16.23
CA LYS A 2 17.48 -13.84 -16.34
C LYS A 2 16.65 -12.85 -17.15
N ILE A 3 16.14 -13.24 -18.32
CA ILE A 3 15.29 -12.36 -19.17
C ILE A 3 14.02 -11.94 -18.42
N PHE A 4 13.35 -12.88 -17.75
CA PHE A 4 12.16 -12.62 -16.95
C PHE A 4 12.45 -11.63 -15.82
N LEU A 5 13.50 -11.88 -15.03
CA LEU A 5 13.87 -11.00 -13.91
C LEU A 5 14.33 -9.60 -14.38
N ASN A 6 15.01 -9.50 -15.52
CA ASN A 6 15.36 -8.18 -16.07
C ASN A 6 14.10 -7.40 -16.52
N ASN A 7 13.12 -8.07 -17.11
CA ASN A 7 11.85 -7.44 -17.43
C ASN A 7 11.07 -7.03 -16.18
N ALA A 8 11.08 -7.90 -15.16
CA ALA A 8 10.46 -7.63 -13.87
C ALA A 8 11.15 -6.47 -13.13
N LYS A 9 12.50 -6.38 -13.21
CA LYS A 9 13.28 -5.25 -12.69
C LYS A 9 12.84 -3.93 -13.31
N ALA A 10 12.75 -3.86 -14.63
CA ALA A 10 12.33 -2.63 -15.31
C ALA A 10 10.93 -2.17 -14.88
N LYS A 11 10.00 -3.11 -14.63
CA LYS A 11 8.67 -2.83 -14.11
C LYS A 11 8.72 -2.36 -12.65
N TYR A 12 9.56 -2.98 -11.83
CA TYR A 12 9.78 -2.61 -10.43
C TYR A 12 10.33 -1.17 -10.31
N GLU A 13 11.39 -0.86 -11.08
CA GLU A 13 12.01 0.47 -11.07
C GLU A 13 11.02 1.55 -11.54
N ALA A 14 10.25 1.30 -12.61
CA ALA A 14 9.22 2.22 -13.06
C ALA A 14 8.10 2.41 -12.02
N GLY A 15 7.67 1.33 -11.36
CA GLY A 15 6.66 1.40 -10.30
C GLY A 15 7.14 2.17 -9.08
N MET A 16 8.31 1.83 -8.57
CA MET A 16 8.84 2.38 -7.31
C MET A 16 9.40 3.81 -7.45
N ASN A 17 10.00 4.15 -8.61
CA ASN A 17 10.61 5.46 -8.77
C ASN A 17 9.61 6.53 -9.25
N ASP A 18 8.60 6.14 -10.01
CA ASP A 18 7.67 7.08 -10.65
C ASP A 18 6.24 6.98 -10.10
N LEU A 19 5.64 5.77 -10.17
CA LEU A 19 4.20 5.62 -9.95
C LEU A 19 3.79 5.69 -8.47
N VAL A 20 4.57 5.08 -7.57
CA VAL A 20 4.25 4.97 -6.13
C VAL A 20 4.23 6.34 -5.44
N HIS A 21 5.03 7.29 -5.91
CA HIS A 21 5.13 8.62 -5.30
C HIS A 21 4.07 9.61 -5.80
N ARG A 22 3.23 9.21 -6.74
CA ARG A 22 2.18 10.09 -7.28
C ARG A 22 0.94 10.05 -6.38
N PRO A 23 0.36 11.19 -6.02
CA PRO A 23 -0.78 11.23 -5.11
C PRO A 23 -2.06 10.63 -5.69
N SER A 24 -2.12 10.35 -7.00
CA SER A 24 -3.28 9.76 -7.70
C SER A 24 -4.59 10.55 -7.53
N ILE A 25 -4.47 11.87 -7.45
CA ILE A 25 -5.61 12.79 -7.29
C ILE A 25 -6.24 13.11 -8.65
N SER A 26 -5.43 13.17 -9.71
CA SER A 26 -5.88 13.52 -11.06
C SER A 26 -5.39 12.53 -12.11
N PHE A 27 -6.25 12.21 -13.07
CA PHE A 27 -5.87 11.37 -14.21
C PHE A 27 -4.74 11.97 -15.04
N THR A 28 -4.59 13.29 -15.04
CA THR A 28 -3.52 13.99 -15.77
C THR A 28 -2.12 13.69 -15.24
N GLU A 29 -1.99 13.26 -14.00
CA GLU A 29 -0.71 12.86 -13.40
C GLU A 29 -0.07 11.65 -14.12
N PHE A 30 -0.89 10.84 -14.79
CA PHE A 30 -0.46 9.65 -15.53
C PHE A 30 -0.18 9.96 -17.01
N ILE A 31 -0.50 11.18 -17.50
CA ILE A 31 -0.22 11.65 -18.86
C ILE A 31 1.14 12.38 -18.87
N ASP A 32 2.17 11.69 -18.39
CA ASP A 32 3.55 12.17 -18.48
C ASP A 32 4.27 11.42 -19.60
N PHE A 33 5.03 12.14 -20.41
CA PHE A 33 5.79 11.56 -21.51
C PHE A 33 6.74 10.44 -21.08
N SER A 34 7.27 10.53 -19.86
CA SER A 34 8.11 9.50 -19.23
C SER A 34 7.35 8.20 -19.01
N ILE A 35 6.10 8.27 -18.55
CA ILE A 35 5.23 7.11 -18.32
C ILE A 35 4.77 6.52 -19.65
N VAL A 36 4.31 7.36 -20.58
CA VAL A 36 3.85 6.92 -21.90
C VAL A 36 4.95 6.13 -22.63
N LYS A 37 6.19 6.56 -22.53
CA LYS A 37 7.36 5.85 -23.09
C LYS A 37 7.63 4.49 -22.43
N GLN A 38 7.23 4.33 -21.17
CA GLN A 38 7.42 3.09 -20.41
C GLN A 38 6.25 2.11 -20.54
N LEU A 39 5.05 2.57 -20.94
CA LEU A 39 3.84 1.74 -21.09
C LEU A 39 4.06 0.41 -21.83
N PRO A 40 4.77 0.36 -22.98
CA PRO A 40 5.01 -0.90 -23.69
C PRO A 40 5.82 -1.91 -22.86
N LYS A 41 6.74 -1.42 -22.01
CA LYS A 41 7.57 -2.25 -21.14
C LYS A 41 6.79 -2.78 -19.93
N LEU A 42 5.79 -2.04 -19.46
CA LEU A 42 4.97 -2.41 -18.31
C LEU A 42 4.02 -3.58 -18.58
N LYS A 43 3.71 -3.85 -19.87
CA LYS A 43 2.83 -4.97 -20.29
C LYS A 43 1.50 -5.02 -19.53
N LEU A 44 0.83 -3.88 -19.40
CA LEU A 44 -0.42 -3.73 -18.65
C LEU A 44 -1.57 -4.57 -19.22
N PHE A 45 -1.56 -4.81 -20.54
CA PHE A 45 -2.60 -5.54 -21.28
C PHE A 45 -2.24 -7.02 -21.53
N THR A 46 -1.12 -7.49 -21.00
CA THR A 46 -0.71 -8.91 -21.06
C THR A 46 -0.89 -9.49 -19.66
N SER A 47 -1.45 -10.69 -19.54
CA SER A 47 -1.57 -11.34 -18.22
C SER A 47 -0.23 -11.90 -17.75
N LEU A 48 -0.07 -12.03 -16.44
CA LEU A 48 1.10 -12.65 -15.81
C LEU A 48 1.32 -14.08 -16.31
N THR A 49 0.25 -14.87 -16.39
CA THR A 49 0.27 -16.23 -16.96
C THR A 49 0.77 -16.24 -18.40
N ALA A 50 0.31 -15.31 -19.25
CA ALA A 50 0.74 -15.26 -20.66
C ALA A 50 2.24 -14.93 -20.77
N GLU A 51 2.74 -13.97 -19.99
CA GLU A 51 4.17 -13.64 -19.97
C GLU A 51 5.01 -14.82 -19.50
N ILE A 52 4.63 -15.47 -18.40
CA ILE A 52 5.36 -16.62 -17.85
C ILE A 52 5.35 -17.79 -18.83
N ASN A 53 4.20 -18.11 -19.43
CA ASN A 53 4.08 -19.20 -20.40
C ASN A 53 4.93 -19.00 -21.67
N SER A 54 5.14 -17.74 -22.06
CA SER A 54 6.00 -17.42 -23.21
C SER A 54 7.48 -17.73 -22.97
N LEU A 55 7.91 -17.76 -21.70
CA LEU A 55 9.31 -17.90 -21.31
C LEU A 55 9.67 -19.25 -20.66
N PHE A 56 8.68 -19.92 -20.06
CA PHE A 56 8.90 -21.14 -19.29
C PHE A 56 8.03 -22.30 -19.78
N LYS A 57 8.66 -23.50 -19.91
CA LYS A 57 7.97 -24.74 -20.29
C LYS A 57 7.62 -25.61 -19.07
N SER A 58 8.43 -25.53 -17.99
CA SER A 58 8.23 -26.30 -16.77
C SER A 58 7.02 -25.81 -16.00
N GLU A 59 6.09 -26.71 -15.70
CA GLU A 59 4.89 -26.42 -14.91
C GLU A 59 5.23 -25.93 -13.50
N ALA A 60 6.20 -26.57 -12.84
CA ALA A 60 6.65 -26.17 -11.52
C ALA A 60 7.22 -24.75 -11.51
N ALA A 61 8.01 -24.37 -12.53
CA ALA A 61 8.53 -23.02 -12.66
C ALA A 61 7.41 -22.00 -12.91
N ARG A 62 6.39 -22.34 -13.70
CA ARG A 62 5.24 -21.48 -13.95
C ARG A 62 4.47 -21.22 -12.66
N LYS A 63 4.12 -22.27 -11.92
CA LYS A 63 3.40 -22.16 -10.63
C LYS A 63 4.17 -21.31 -9.61
N LEU A 64 5.48 -21.50 -9.52
CA LEU A 64 6.33 -20.70 -8.65
C LEU A 64 6.32 -19.22 -9.01
N LEU A 65 6.41 -18.89 -10.29
CA LEU A 65 6.46 -17.49 -10.74
C LEU A 65 5.07 -16.82 -10.76
N GLU A 66 4.00 -17.60 -10.83
CA GLU A 66 2.62 -17.11 -10.71
C GLU A 66 2.20 -16.88 -9.26
N PHE A 67 2.89 -17.49 -8.29
CA PHE A 67 2.53 -17.44 -6.87
C PHE A 67 2.31 -16.02 -6.30
N PRO A 68 3.12 -15.00 -6.64
CA PRO A 68 2.91 -13.65 -6.12
C PRO A 68 1.54 -13.04 -6.44
N ALA A 69 0.86 -13.45 -7.52
CA ALA A 69 -0.49 -12.96 -7.84
C ALA A 69 -1.53 -13.35 -6.79
N TYR A 70 -1.33 -14.46 -6.09
CA TYR A 70 -2.26 -14.91 -5.04
C TYR A 70 -2.25 -14.01 -3.81
N PHE A 71 -1.17 -13.30 -3.53
CA PHE A 71 -1.13 -12.26 -2.48
C PHE A 71 -2.08 -11.10 -2.78
N LEU A 72 -2.38 -10.86 -4.06
CA LEU A 72 -3.33 -9.84 -4.48
C LEU A 72 -4.79 -10.33 -4.41
N GLY A 73 -5.01 -11.59 -4.05
CA GLY A 73 -6.33 -12.20 -4.09
C GLY A 73 -6.86 -12.40 -5.52
N ALA A 74 -5.99 -12.46 -6.52
CA ALA A 74 -6.34 -12.54 -7.93
C ALA A 74 -5.77 -13.79 -8.61
N LEU A 75 -6.40 -14.21 -9.70
CA LEU A 75 -5.87 -15.29 -10.52
C LEU A 75 -4.76 -14.75 -11.45
N PRO A 76 -3.62 -15.46 -11.62
CA PRO A 76 -2.52 -15.00 -12.47
C PRO A 76 -2.91 -14.73 -13.92
N LYS A 77 -3.90 -15.45 -14.45
CA LYS A 77 -4.44 -15.24 -15.80
C LYS A 77 -5.18 -13.90 -15.97
N ASP A 78 -5.72 -13.36 -14.88
CA ASP A 78 -6.50 -12.12 -14.83
C ASP A 78 -5.67 -10.95 -14.25
N THR A 79 -4.44 -11.24 -13.81
CA THR A 79 -3.49 -10.26 -13.25
C THR A 79 -2.59 -9.73 -14.37
N PRO A 80 -2.41 -8.39 -14.51
CA PRO A 80 -1.48 -7.82 -15.48
C PRO A 80 -0.04 -8.28 -15.26
N ALA A 81 0.71 -8.46 -16.34
CA ALA A 81 2.11 -8.88 -16.29
C ALA A 81 3.03 -7.85 -15.61
N LEU A 82 2.55 -6.62 -15.38
CA LEU A 82 3.19 -5.64 -14.52
C LEU A 82 3.55 -6.25 -13.16
N TYR A 83 2.66 -7.04 -12.58
CA TYR A 83 2.85 -7.62 -11.24
C TYR A 83 3.99 -8.66 -11.15
N SER A 84 4.65 -9.02 -12.27
CA SER A 84 5.93 -9.73 -12.20
C SER A 84 7.03 -8.93 -11.48
N LEU A 85 6.83 -7.61 -11.26
CA LEU A 85 7.68 -6.79 -10.40
C LEU A 85 7.88 -7.40 -9.00
N MET A 86 6.85 -8.08 -8.47
CA MET A 86 6.92 -8.79 -7.18
C MET A 86 7.92 -9.94 -7.21
N ASN A 87 8.05 -10.66 -8.36
CA ASN A 87 9.07 -11.68 -8.52
C ASN A 87 10.49 -11.08 -8.47
N TYR A 88 10.69 -9.88 -9.00
CA TYR A 88 11.99 -9.21 -8.89
C TYR A 88 12.28 -8.81 -7.43
N ALA A 89 11.29 -8.25 -6.74
CA ALA A 89 11.43 -7.90 -5.32
C ALA A 89 11.79 -9.13 -4.48
N ASP A 90 11.07 -10.24 -4.65
CA ASP A 90 11.28 -11.46 -3.87
C ASP A 90 12.58 -12.19 -4.24
N LEU A 91 12.78 -12.51 -5.54
CA LEU A 91 13.86 -13.37 -6.00
C LEU A 91 15.21 -12.66 -6.18
N SER A 92 15.23 -11.34 -6.36
CA SER A 92 16.44 -10.56 -6.62
C SER A 92 16.85 -9.65 -5.47
N LEU A 93 15.88 -9.00 -4.79
CA LEU A 93 16.14 -8.15 -3.63
C LEU A 93 16.10 -8.93 -2.33
N GLY A 94 15.37 -10.04 -2.33
CA GLY A 94 15.21 -10.95 -1.20
C GLY A 94 14.06 -10.59 -0.27
N THR A 95 13.62 -11.61 0.47
CA THR A 95 12.60 -11.47 1.49
C THR A 95 13.28 -11.46 2.86
N TRP A 96 12.99 -10.43 3.64
CA TRP A 96 13.61 -10.19 4.94
C TRP A 96 12.61 -10.35 6.06
N TYR A 97 13.05 -10.92 7.16
CA TYR A 97 12.24 -11.08 8.35
C TYR A 97 12.98 -10.50 9.56
N PRO A 98 12.36 -9.59 10.34
CA PRO A 98 13.02 -8.95 11.47
C PRO A 98 13.29 -9.97 12.60
N GLN A 99 14.48 -9.91 13.19
CA GLN A 99 14.78 -10.70 14.37
C GLN A 99 13.82 -10.39 15.51
N GLY A 100 13.29 -11.42 16.14
CA GLY A 100 12.28 -11.28 17.20
C GLY A 100 10.84 -11.09 16.71
N GLY A 101 10.60 -11.24 15.38
CA GLY A 101 9.25 -11.24 14.80
C GLY A 101 8.81 -9.90 14.25
N MET A 102 7.71 -9.92 13.48
CA MET A 102 7.19 -8.72 12.78
C MET A 102 6.85 -7.57 13.73
N HIS A 103 6.46 -7.86 14.97
CA HIS A 103 6.15 -6.83 15.97
C HIS A 103 7.36 -5.93 16.31
N GLN A 104 8.59 -6.35 16.01
CA GLN A 104 9.77 -5.51 16.22
C GLN A 104 9.78 -4.28 15.30
N ILE A 105 9.14 -4.35 14.14
CA ILE A 105 8.94 -3.18 13.27
C ILE A 105 8.07 -2.14 13.98
N ILE A 106 6.96 -2.58 14.57
CA ILE A 106 6.06 -1.70 15.33
C ILE A 106 6.82 -1.06 16.50
N LYS A 107 7.57 -1.85 17.27
CA LYS A 107 8.39 -1.33 18.39
C LYS A 107 9.40 -0.28 17.93
N GLY A 108 10.08 -0.53 16.82
CA GLY A 108 11.04 0.44 16.24
C GLY A 108 10.36 1.75 15.83
N MET A 109 9.17 1.66 15.22
CA MET A 109 8.39 2.85 14.84
C MET A 109 7.90 3.63 16.07
N VAL A 110 7.42 2.94 17.10
CA VAL A 110 7.00 3.55 18.37
C VAL A 110 8.19 4.27 19.03
N SER A 111 9.34 3.60 19.16
CA SER A 111 10.53 4.21 19.76
C SER A 111 10.96 5.47 19.04
N LEU A 112 10.98 5.45 17.70
CA LEU A 112 11.32 6.64 16.92
C LEU A 112 10.29 7.76 17.10
N ALA A 113 9.01 7.43 17.15
CA ALA A 113 7.96 8.43 17.36
C ALA A 113 8.07 9.08 18.76
N GLU A 114 8.35 8.29 19.80
CA GLU A 114 8.58 8.79 21.16
C GLU A 114 9.82 9.71 21.22
N GLU A 115 10.91 9.36 20.53
CA GLU A 115 12.10 10.22 20.40
C GLU A 115 11.77 11.57 19.74
N LEU A 116 10.76 11.59 18.85
CA LEU A 116 10.26 12.80 18.19
C LEU A 116 9.19 13.54 19.02
N GLY A 117 8.88 13.09 20.22
CA GLY A 117 7.95 13.74 21.14
C GLY A 117 6.49 13.31 20.98
N VAL A 118 6.21 12.23 20.26
CA VAL A 118 4.84 11.67 20.17
C VAL A 118 4.49 10.97 21.47
N CYS A 119 3.29 11.28 22.00
CA CYS A 119 2.71 10.59 23.15
C CYS A 119 1.74 9.53 22.67
N PHE A 120 1.85 8.31 23.20
CA PHE A 120 0.93 7.21 22.94
C PHE A 120 0.01 6.98 24.12
N GLU A 121 -1.29 6.99 23.89
CA GLU A 121 -2.30 6.58 24.87
C GLU A 121 -2.89 5.24 24.44
N TYR A 122 -2.60 4.19 25.20
CA TYR A 122 -3.11 2.84 24.97
C TYR A 122 -4.42 2.61 25.74
N ASN A 123 -5.25 1.69 25.23
CA ASN A 123 -6.57 1.41 25.79
C ASN A 123 -7.48 2.65 25.90
N ALA A 124 -7.26 3.62 25.02
CA ALA A 124 -8.00 4.86 24.89
C ALA A 124 -8.90 4.80 23.64
N GLU A 125 -10.06 4.20 23.77
CA GLU A 125 -11.03 4.08 22.68
C GLU A 125 -11.64 5.46 22.40
N VAL A 126 -11.48 5.92 21.14
CA VAL A 126 -12.13 7.16 20.68
C VAL A 126 -13.60 6.87 20.43
N GLU A 127 -14.47 7.55 21.18
CA GLU A 127 -15.92 7.41 21.12
C GLU A 127 -16.54 8.33 20.07
N LYS A 128 -15.93 9.52 19.87
CA LYS A 128 -16.49 10.56 19.00
C LYS A 128 -15.41 11.52 18.51
N ILE A 129 -15.54 11.99 17.29
CA ILE A 129 -14.83 13.17 16.77
C ILE A 129 -15.71 14.39 17.02
N LEU A 130 -15.17 15.39 17.70
CA LEU A 130 -15.86 16.62 18.08
C LEU A 130 -15.70 17.65 16.96
N VAL A 131 -16.83 18.12 16.44
CA VAL A 131 -16.89 19.09 15.33
C VAL A 131 -17.66 20.33 15.79
N ASP A 132 -17.13 21.51 15.49
CA ASP A 132 -17.78 22.78 15.80
C ASP A 132 -18.90 23.13 14.80
N LYS A 133 -19.61 24.24 15.05
CA LYS A 133 -20.73 24.70 14.18
C LYS A 133 -20.26 25.04 12.74
N ASN A 134 -18.96 25.27 12.51
CA ASN A 134 -18.40 25.63 11.22
C ASN A 134 -17.89 24.40 10.44
N GLY A 135 -17.99 23.19 11.02
CA GLY A 135 -17.51 21.96 10.43
C GLY A 135 -16.03 21.66 10.70
N HIS A 136 -15.40 22.31 11.66
CA HIS A 136 -14.02 22.05 12.03
C HIS A 136 -13.95 21.00 13.13
N ALA A 137 -13.18 19.92 12.89
CA ALA A 137 -12.86 18.96 13.92
C ALA A 137 -11.84 19.59 14.88
N TYR A 138 -12.17 19.66 16.17
CA TYR A 138 -11.35 20.33 17.20
C TYR A 138 -10.88 19.41 18.31
N GLY A 139 -11.28 18.15 18.31
CA GLY A 139 -10.89 17.21 19.33
C GLY A 139 -11.57 15.85 19.20
N VAL A 140 -11.29 14.98 20.14
CA VAL A 140 -11.91 13.66 20.27
C VAL A 140 -12.42 13.45 21.70
N SER A 141 -13.45 12.61 21.87
CA SER A 141 -13.93 12.13 23.16
C SER A 141 -13.36 10.74 23.43
N VAL A 142 -12.77 10.59 24.62
CA VAL A 142 -12.27 9.31 25.13
C VAL A 142 -12.74 9.18 26.58
N ASN A 143 -13.52 8.14 26.91
CA ASN A 143 -14.08 7.92 28.25
C ASN A 143 -14.79 9.16 28.80
N GLY A 144 -15.52 9.88 27.98
CA GLY A 144 -16.23 11.13 28.34
C GLY A 144 -15.32 12.34 28.53
N THR A 145 -14.01 12.23 28.34
CA THR A 145 -13.06 13.35 28.41
C THR A 145 -12.74 13.88 27.02
N THR A 146 -12.70 15.20 26.87
CA THR A 146 -12.32 15.85 25.61
C THR A 146 -10.80 16.01 25.53
N HIS A 147 -10.22 15.54 24.43
CA HIS A 147 -8.84 15.79 24.05
C HIS A 147 -8.84 16.72 22.84
N GLU A 148 -8.43 17.97 23.05
CA GLU A 148 -8.39 18.99 21.99
C GLU A 148 -7.16 18.80 21.08
N ALA A 149 -7.31 19.08 19.79
CA ALA A 149 -6.24 19.06 18.80
C ALA A 149 -6.58 19.99 17.62
N ASP A 150 -5.54 20.57 17.02
CA ASP A 150 -5.67 21.44 15.85
C ASP A 150 -6.00 20.64 14.57
N LEU A 151 -5.64 19.35 14.52
CA LEU A 151 -5.88 18.45 13.41
C LEU A 151 -6.15 17.03 13.90
N ILE A 152 -7.16 16.39 13.35
CA ILE A 152 -7.52 15.00 13.63
C ILE A 152 -7.20 14.15 12.39
N VAL A 153 -6.34 13.15 12.56
CA VAL A 153 -6.03 12.14 11.51
C VAL A 153 -6.56 10.79 11.98
N ALA A 154 -7.59 10.29 11.31
CA ALA A 154 -8.19 9.01 11.65
C ALA A 154 -7.49 7.87 10.90
N GLY A 155 -6.73 7.05 11.62
CA GLY A 155 -6.09 5.83 11.11
C GLY A 155 -6.94 4.57 11.24
N ALA A 156 -8.24 4.70 11.53
CA ALA A 156 -9.19 3.60 11.64
C ALA A 156 -9.91 3.32 10.31
N ASP A 157 -10.70 2.22 10.27
CA ASP A 157 -11.54 1.92 9.12
C ASP A 157 -12.45 3.09 8.74
N TYR A 158 -12.45 3.49 7.46
CA TYR A 158 -13.16 4.66 6.97
C TYR A 158 -14.66 4.61 7.29
N HIS A 159 -15.30 3.46 7.05
CA HIS A 159 -16.72 3.30 7.33
C HIS A 159 -17.03 3.42 8.84
N HIS A 160 -16.14 2.88 9.69
CA HIS A 160 -16.27 3.03 11.14
C HIS A 160 -16.18 4.50 11.57
N VAL A 161 -15.17 5.22 11.07
CA VAL A 161 -14.99 6.65 11.38
C VAL A 161 -16.23 7.46 10.98
N GLU A 162 -16.66 7.30 9.73
CA GLU A 162 -17.80 8.05 9.19
C GLU A 162 -19.11 7.67 9.90
N SER A 163 -19.39 6.37 10.09
CA SER A 163 -20.68 5.90 10.60
C SER A 163 -20.82 5.91 12.12
N LYS A 164 -19.71 5.90 12.88
CA LYS A 164 -19.73 5.75 14.34
C LYS A 164 -19.12 6.94 15.08
N LEU A 165 -18.02 7.51 14.55
CA LEU A 165 -17.30 8.57 15.27
C LEU A 165 -17.76 9.97 14.88
N LEU A 166 -18.35 10.17 13.69
CA LEU A 166 -18.93 11.45 13.27
C LEU A 166 -20.45 11.48 13.53
N GLU A 167 -20.96 12.64 13.91
CA GLU A 167 -22.41 12.88 13.94
C GLU A 167 -23.02 12.87 12.54
N PRO A 168 -24.30 12.48 12.37
CA PRO A 168 -24.95 12.43 11.06
C PRO A 168 -24.89 13.71 10.26
N ALA A 169 -24.81 14.85 10.93
CA ALA A 169 -24.71 16.17 10.27
C ALA A 169 -23.37 16.42 9.56
N TRP A 170 -22.34 15.63 9.88
CA TRP A 170 -20.96 15.77 9.39
C TRP A 170 -20.48 14.59 8.54
N ARG A 171 -21.39 13.76 8.08
CA ARG A 171 -21.13 12.57 7.24
C ARG A 171 -21.25 12.89 5.76
#